data_b8e61718d57b33fab7a0d44616a4e845
#
_entry.id   b8e61718d57b33fab7a0d44616a4e845
#
_cell.length_a   1.000
_cell.length_b   1.000
_cell.length_c   1.000
_cell.angle_alpha   90.00
_cell.angle_beta   90.00
_cell.angle_gamma   90.00
#
_symmetry.space_group_name_H-M   'P 1'
#
loop_
_entity.id
_entity.type
_entity.pdbx_description
1 polymer ?
#
loop_
_entity_poly.entity_id
_entity_poly.type
_entity_poly.pdbx_seq_one_letter_code
_entity_poly.pdbx_strand_id
1 'polypeptide(L)'
;PRMMTIAGMRRRGFTPESIVEFCRMIGMTKKDSTIEMGVLENALREDLNTRAVRRMAVIKPIKLIIENYPEDQIEMFTGANHPQNPDYGTREIAFSRVLYIEQDDYMDDAPKKFFRLTVGREVRLRFAYYVTCKEVIKNADGSIDSVICTYDPDSRGGKSADGRKVKGTIHWVSAKHAVNARVNLLDRMFLTANPAAEDDFIPTLNPESRVIVDNAKLEPAVDVTGNVLAYQFERLGYFISDTDSSNEQPIFNRTM
;
A
#
# COMPACT_ATOMS: atom_id res chain seq x y z
N PRO A 1 8.10 3.59 17.12
CA PRO A 1 8.28 2.47 16.16
C PRO A 1 9.53 2.61 15.29
N ARG A 2 10.18 3.79 15.21
CA ARG A 2 11.41 4.00 14.43
C ARG A 2 12.64 3.30 15.01
N MET A 3 12.71 3.18 16.34
CA MET A 3 13.84 2.54 17.04
C MET A 3 13.78 1.01 16.93
N MET A 4 14.92 0.37 16.66
CA MET A 4 15.06 -1.09 16.55
C MET A 4 15.20 -1.77 17.94
N THR A 5 14.40 -1.32 18.89
CA THR A 5 14.19 -2.01 20.16
C THR A 5 13.04 -3.01 20.03
N ILE A 6 12.94 -4.00 20.91
CA ILE A 6 11.82 -4.96 20.93
C ILE A 6 10.47 -4.23 20.97
N ALA A 7 10.33 -3.20 21.80
CA ALA A 7 9.11 -2.39 21.87
C ALA A 7 8.85 -1.62 20.57
N GLY A 8 9.87 -1.04 19.96
CA GLY A 8 9.77 -0.33 18.70
C GLY A 8 9.42 -1.26 17.54
N MET A 9 10.06 -2.42 17.44
CA MET A 9 9.76 -3.45 16.46
C MET A 9 8.32 -3.95 16.61
N ARG A 10 7.88 -4.27 17.82
CA ARG A 10 6.49 -4.69 18.09
C ARG A 10 5.47 -3.64 17.61
N ARG A 11 5.68 -2.36 17.96
CA ARG A 11 4.80 -1.26 17.53
C ARG A 11 4.82 -1.05 16.02
N ARG A 12 5.94 -1.38 15.36
CA ARG A 12 6.09 -1.34 13.90
C ARG A 12 5.48 -2.55 13.19
N GLY A 13 5.11 -3.62 13.91
CA GLY A 13 4.45 -4.79 13.36
C GLY A 13 5.37 -5.99 13.10
N PHE A 14 6.55 -6.02 13.69
CA PHE A 14 7.36 -7.24 13.71
C PHE A 14 6.71 -8.28 14.61
N THR A 15 6.54 -9.48 14.07
CA THR A 15 5.95 -10.60 14.80
C THR A 15 7.00 -11.32 15.66
N PRO A 16 6.63 -11.90 16.82
CA PRO A 16 7.55 -12.73 17.59
C PRO A 16 8.13 -13.88 16.76
N GLU A 17 7.32 -14.49 15.91
CA GLU A 17 7.70 -15.60 15.05
C GLU A 17 8.77 -15.21 14.03
N SER A 18 8.63 -14.03 13.41
CA SER A 18 9.65 -13.52 12.48
C SER A 18 10.99 -13.26 13.17
N ILE A 19 10.97 -12.79 14.42
CA ILE A 19 12.19 -12.56 15.22
C ILE A 19 12.85 -13.90 15.59
N VAL A 20 12.05 -14.89 16.02
CA VAL A 20 12.54 -16.24 16.32
C VAL A 20 13.15 -16.88 15.08
N GLU A 21 12.49 -16.76 13.93
CA GLU A 21 13.00 -17.32 12.68
C GLU A 21 14.29 -16.63 12.23
N PHE A 22 14.37 -15.32 12.35
CA PHE A 22 15.61 -14.57 12.13
C PHE A 22 16.75 -15.12 13.01
N CYS A 23 16.49 -15.32 14.31
CA CYS A 23 17.50 -15.89 15.21
C CYS A 23 17.95 -17.30 14.80
N ARG A 24 17.04 -18.14 14.28
CA ARG A 24 17.40 -19.46 13.73
C ARG A 24 18.28 -19.35 12.50
N MET A 25 17.94 -18.44 11.59
CA MET A 25 18.67 -18.23 10.32
C MET A 25 20.12 -17.80 10.56
N ILE A 26 20.35 -16.88 11.50
CA ILE A 26 21.70 -16.41 11.83
C ILE A 26 22.50 -17.40 12.68
N GLY A 27 21.82 -18.29 13.40
CA GLY A 27 22.45 -19.26 14.30
C GLY A 27 23.13 -18.64 15.51
N MET A 28 23.77 -19.50 16.31
CA MET A 28 24.59 -19.07 17.45
C MET A 28 26.08 -19.08 17.08
N THR A 29 26.76 -17.97 17.34
CA THR A 29 28.21 -17.83 17.13
C THR A 29 28.85 -17.18 18.36
N LYS A 30 30.12 -17.51 18.61
CA LYS A 30 30.94 -16.85 19.64
C LYS A 30 31.64 -15.58 19.17
N LYS A 31 31.54 -15.30 17.85
CA LYS A 31 32.14 -14.11 17.23
C LYS A 31 31.07 -13.05 17.04
N ASP A 32 31.41 -11.81 17.35
CA ASP A 32 30.57 -10.67 16.98
C ASP A 32 30.48 -10.56 15.47
N SER A 33 29.27 -10.37 14.98
CA SER A 33 29.00 -10.23 13.54
C SER A 33 27.91 -9.19 13.31
N THR A 34 28.04 -8.43 12.24
CA THR A 34 27.02 -7.53 11.76
C THR A 34 26.14 -8.27 10.75
N ILE A 35 24.83 -8.33 11.04
CA ILE A 35 23.86 -8.96 10.15
C ILE A 35 23.10 -7.86 9.39
N GLU A 36 23.00 -8.01 8.09
CA GLU A 36 22.23 -7.05 7.29
C GLU A 36 20.75 -7.06 7.66
N MET A 37 20.17 -5.87 7.76
CA MET A 37 18.74 -5.69 8.07
C MET A 37 17.82 -6.45 7.13
N GLY A 38 18.23 -6.64 5.87
CA GLY A 38 17.50 -7.41 4.86
C GLY A 38 17.20 -8.85 5.26
N VAL A 39 18.04 -9.48 6.08
CA VAL A 39 17.81 -10.86 6.57
C VAL A 39 16.61 -10.89 7.52
N LEU A 40 16.54 -9.93 8.46
CA LEU A 40 15.39 -9.78 9.36
C LEU A 40 14.12 -9.41 8.60
N GLU A 41 14.23 -8.48 7.64
CA GLU A 41 13.11 -8.08 6.77
C GLU A 41 12.57 -9.26 5.93
N ASN A 42 13.43 -10.16 5.47
CA ASN A 42 13.00 -11.37 4.74
C ASN A 42 12.24 -12.34 5.63
N ALA A 43 12.73 -12.63 6.84
CA ALA A 43 12.02 -13.47 7.81
C ALA A 43 10.63 -12.90 8.13
N LEU A 44 10.57 -11.57 8.32
CA LEU A 44 9.30 -10.87 8.56
C LEU A 44 8.36 -10.96 7.35
N ARG A 45 8.87 -10.79 6.13
CA ARG A 45 8.08 -10.88 4.90
C ARG A 45 7.45 -12.25 4.71
N GLU A 46 8.21 -13.32 4.96
CA GLU A 46 7.71 -14.70 4.85
C GLU A 46 6.56 -14.94 5.84
N ASP A 47 6.70 -14.50 7.08
CA ASP A 47 5.64 -14.61 8.09
C ASP A 47 4.41 -13.79 7.69
N LEU A 48 4.58 -12.52 7.34
CA LEU A 48 3.48 -11.63 6.97
C LEU A 48 2.77 -12.04 5.67
N ASN A 49 3.46 -12.68 4.72
CA ASN A 49 2.83 -13.22 3.52
C ASN A 49 1.72 -14.21 3.83
N THR A 50 1.84 -14.96 4.91
CA THR A 50 0.87 -15.99 5.32
C THR A 50 -0.24 -15.45 6.22
N ARG A 51 0.01 -14.35 6.94
CA ARG A 51 -0.91 -13.84 7.98
C ARG A 51 -1.63 -12.55 7.61
N ALA A 52 -0.99 -11.70 6.81
CA ALA A 52 -1.50 -10.37 6.57
C ALA A 52 -2.78 -10.39 5.70
N VAL A 53 -3.79 -9.70 6.17
CA VAL A 53 -5.05 -9.50 5.43
C VAL A 53 -4.82 -8.49 4.31
N ARG A 54 -5.31 -8.80 3.09
CA ARG A 54 -5.16 -7.93 1.92
C ARG A 54 -6.23 -6.84 1.93
N ARG A 55 -5.81 -5.60 1.78
CA ARG A 55 -6.69 -4.43 1.67
C ARG A 55 -6.15 -3.47 0.62
N MET A 56 -7.05 -2.66 0.05
CA MET A 56 -6.65 -1.54 -0.78
C MET A 56 -6.57 -0.27 0.07
N ALA A 57 -5.47 0.45 -0.09
CA ALA A 57 -5.22 1.76 0.51
C ALA A 57 -4.48 2.62 -0.51
N VAL A 58 -4.69 3.92 -0.47
CA VAL A 58 -4.02 4.91 -1.30
C VAL A 58 -3.31 5.89 -0.38
N ILE A 59 -1.99 5.91 -0.45
CA ILE A 59 -1.15 6.72 0.45
C ILE A 59 -1.01 8.16 -0.05
N LYS A 60 -0.75 8.33 -1.34
CA LYS A 60 -0.68 9.65 -2.00
C LYS A 60 -1.84 9.80 -2.99
N PRO A 61 -3.04 10.14 -2.48
CA PRO A 61 -4.24 10.10 -3.29
C PRO A 61 -4.31 11.23 -4.31
N ILE A 62 -4.60 10.86 -5.56
CA ILE A 62 -5.16 11.71 -6.59
C ILE A 62 -6.54 11.18 -7.01
N LYS A 63 -7.41 12.04 -7.52
CA LYS A 63 -8.73 11.61 -7.99
C LYS A 63 -8.64 10.97 -9.37
N LEU A 64 -9.38 9.88 -9.57
CA LEU A 64 -9.70 9.31 -10.87
C LEU A 64 -11.20 9.45 -11.06
N ILE A 65 -11.62 10.15 -12.12
CA ILE A 65 -13.03 10.39 -12.43
C ILE A 65 -13.39 9.59 -13.68
N ILE A 66 -14.41 8.74 -13.56
CA ILE A 66 -14.90 7.92 -14.68
C ILE A 66 -16.07 8.64 -15.33
N GLU A 67 -15.83 9.35 -16.44
CA GLU A 67 -16.80 10.25 -17.04
C GLU A 67 -18.08 9.56 -17.54
N ASN A 68 -17.96 8.33 -18.07
CA ASN A 68 -19.07 7.53 -18.58
C ASN A 68 -19.71 6.58 -17.54
N TYR A 69 -19.34 6.69 -16.24
CA TYR A 69 -19.99 5.96 -15.15
C TYR A 69 -21.11 6.81 -14.54
N PRO A 70 -22.32 6.27 -14.29
CA PRO A 70 -23.42 7.04 -13.71
C PRO A 70 -23.06 7.64 -12.35
N GLU A 71 -23.48 8.89 -12.12
CA GLU A 71 -23.02 9.69 -10.97
C GLU A 71 -23.42 9.10 -9.63
N ASP A 72 -24.67 8.64 -9.51
CA ASP A 72 -25.22 8.12 -8.27
C ASP A 72 -25.11 6.59 -8.13
N GLN A 73 -24.56 5.92 -9.14
CA GLN A 73 -24.43 4.47 -9.11
C GLN A 73 -23.31 4.04 -8.17
N ILE A 74 -23.64 3.06 -7.32
CA ILE A 74 -22.67 2.34 -6.48
C ILE A 74 -22.81 0.87 -6.82
N GLU A 75 -21.69 0.24 -7.15
CA GLU A 75 -21.60 -1.20 -7.31
C GLU A 75 -20.74 -1.81 -6.20
N MET A 76 -21.06 -3.06 -5.85
CA MET A 76 -20.25 -3.86 -4.94
C MET A 76 -19.47 -4.92 -5.69
N PHE A 77 -18.17 -4.96 -5.44
CA PHE A 77 -17.27 -6.01 -5.93
C PHE A 77 -16.80 -6.86 -4.76
N THR A 78 -16.54 -8.13 -5.02
CA THR A 78 -16.03 -9.05 -4.01
C THR A 78 -14.52 -9.21 -4.18
N GLY A 79 -13.78 -8.98 -3.10
CA GLY A 79 -12.33 -9.19 -3.05
C GLY A 79 -11.95 -10.23 -2.01
N ALA A 80 -11.03 -11.14 -2.35
CA ALA A 80 -10.49 -12.09 -1.38
C ALA A 80 -9.65 -11.36 -0.32
N ASN A 81 -9.80 -11.74 0.96
CA ASN A 81 -9.02 -11.20 2.06
C ASN A 81 -7.60 -11.77 2.09
N HIS A 82 -7.39 -12.96 1.52
CA HIS A 82 -6.08 -13.57 1.34
C HIS A 82 -6.02 -14.34 0.02
N PRO A 83 -4.95 -14.21 -0.80
CA PRO A 83 -4.92 -14.82 -2.13
C PRO A 83 -4.75 -16.35 -2.13
N GLN A 84 -4.17 -16.92 -1.07
CA GLN A 84 -3.83 -18.33 -0.98
C GLN A 84 -4.61 -19.09 0.10
N ASN A 85 -5.25 -18.37 1.03
CA ASN A 85 -6.00 -19.00 2.12
C ASN A 85 -7.47 -18.53 2.10
N PRO A 86 -8.40 -19.38 1.62
CA PRO A 86 -9.82 -19.06 1.54
C PRO A 86 -10.50 -18.89 2.91
N ASP A 87 -9.91 -19.43 3.99
CA ASP A 87 -10.46 -19.30 5.36
C ASP A 87 -10.51 -17.85 5.85
N TYR A 88 -9.70 -16.96 5.26
CA TYR A 88 -9.79 -15.53 5.51
C TYR A 88 -11.04 -14.88 4.92
N GLY A 89 -11.80 -15.63 4.10
CA GLY A 89 -13.04 -15.16 3.49
C GLY A 89 -12.84 -14.04 2.46
N THR A 90 -13.92 -13.31 2.22
CA THR A 90 -13.99 -12.22 1.26
C THR A 90 -14.53 -10.96 1.90
N ARG A 91 -14.43 -9.85 1.18
CA ARG A 91 -15.03 -8.57 1.55
C ARG A 91 -15.72 -7.92 0.37
N GLU A 92 -16.65 -7.05 0.66
CA GLU A 92 -17.26 -6.19 -0.34
C GLU A 92 -16.48 -4.89 -0.50
N ILE A 93 -16.34 -4.47 -1.75
CA ILE A 93 -15.58 -3.28 -2.16
C ILE A 93 -16.53 -2.38 -2.95
N ALA A 94 -16.88 -1.23 -2.37
CA ALA A 94 -17.74 -0.26 -3.02
C ALA A 94 -17.01 0.46 -4.16
N PHE A 95 -17.65 0.55 -5.32
CA PHE A 95 -17.18 1.26 -6.51
C PHE A 95 -18.13 2.42 -6.84
N SER A 96 -17.58 3.55 -7.20
CA SER A 96 -18.30 4.76 -7.55
C SER A 96 -17.62 5.48 -8.72
N ARG A 97 -18.27 6.51 -9.26
CA ARG A 97 -17.75 7.33 -10.37
C ARG A 97 -16.39 7.98 -10.05
N VAL A 98 -16.18 8.39 -8.80
CA VAL A 98 -14.93 9.02 -8.35
C VAL A 98 -14.18 8.06 -7.44
N LEU A 99 -12.92 7.81 -7.78
CA LEU A 99 -12.01 6.96 -7.04
C LEU A 99 -10.77 7.74 -6.63
N TYR A 100 -10.06 7.25 -5.61
CA TYR A 100 -8.68 7.63 -5.33
C TYR A 100 -7.74 6.56 -5.87
N ILE A 101 -6.64 6.98 -6.48
CA ILE A 101 -5.52 6.14 -6.92
C ILE A 101 -4.21 6.74 -6.42
N GLU A 102 -3.13 5.97 -6.45
CA GLU A 102 -1.80 6.50 -6.14
C GLU A 102 -1.36 7.52 -7.19
N GLN A 103 -0.76 8.61 -6.73
CA GLN A 103 -0.14 9.60 -7.61
C GLN A 103 0.89 8.94 -8.54
N ASP A 104 1.66 7.97 -8.03
CA ASP A 104 2.68 7.24 -8.79
C ASP A 104 2.08 6.29 -9.86
N ASP A 105 0.76 6.07 -9.85
CA ASP A 105 0.07 5.29 -10.88
C ASP A 105 -0.26 6.10 -12.14
N TYR A 106 0.05 7.40 -12.16
CA TYR A 106 -0.05 8.25 -13.34
C TYR A 106 1.30 8.90 -13.67
N MET A 107 1.61 9.01 -14.97
CA MET A 107 2.79 9.71 -15.48
C MET A 107 2.48 10.31 -16.88
N ASP A 108 2.84 11.58 -17.11
CA ASP A 108 2.64 12.25 -18.39
C ASP A 108 3.46 11.59 -19.52
N ASP A 109 4.78 11.66 -19.41
CA ASP A 109 5.72 11.13 -20.40
C ASP A 109 6.20 9.74 -19.98
N ALA A 110 5.29 8.77 -20.04
CA ALA A 110 5.55 7.43 -19.53
C ALA A 110 6.48 6.61 -20.46
N PRO A 111 7.55 6.01 -19.95
CA PRO A 111 8.39 5.12 -20.74
C PRO A 111 7.63 3.85 -21.18
N LYS A 112 8.12 3.17 -22.23
CA LYS A 112 7.46 1.97 -22.82
C LYS A 112 7.15 0.86 -21.81
N LYS A 113 7.93 0.74 -20.73
CA LYS A 113 7.75 -0.28 -19.68
C LYS A 113 6.92 0.21 -18.48
N PHE A 114 6.37 1.39 -18.51
CA PHE A 114 5.47 1.90 -17.49
C PHE A 114 4.06 1.33 -17.71
N PHE A 115 3.69 0.27 -17.00
CA PHE A 115 2.40 -0.40 -17.13
C PHE A 115 1.33 0.18 -16.18
N ARG A 116 1.20 1.50 -16.16
CA ARG A 116 0.23 2.26 -15.37
C ARG A 116 -0.44 3.31 -16.25
N LEU A 117 -1.18 4.27 -15.67
CA LEU A 117 -1.91 5.28 -16.42
C LEU A 117 -1.01 6.33 -17.07
N THR A 118 -1.28 6.62 -18.30
CA THR A 118 -0.90 7.80 -19.07
C THR A 118 -2.01 8.04 -20.10
N VAL A 119 -2.10 9.23 -20.65
CA VAL A 119 -3.15 9.56 -21.64
C VAL A 119 -3.17 8.53 -22.77
N GLY A 120 -4.36 8.02 -23.10
CA GLY A 120 -4.61 7.00 -24.10
C GLY A 120 -4.30 5.56 -23.69
N ARG A 121 -3.79 5.32 -22.47
CA ARG A 121 -3.47 3.96 -22.01
C ARG A 121 -4.58 3.39 -21.15
N GLU A 122 -4.84 2.10 -21.37
CA GLU A 122 -5.79 1.29 -20.61
C GLU A 122 -5.07 0.53 -19.48
N VAL A 123 -5.70 0.52 -18.30
CA VAL A 123 -5.29 -0.29 -17.15
C VAL A 123 -6.50 -0.99 -16.54
N ARG A 124 -6.24 -2.03 -15.75
CA ARG A 124 -7.25 -2.71 -14.96
C ARG A 124 -7.30 -2.12 -13.55
N LEU A 125 -8.47 -1.70 -13.13
CA LEU A 125 -8.77 -1.45 -11.73
C LEU A 125 -8.96 -2.80 -11.02
N ARG A 126 -8.22 -3.03 -9.95
CA ARG A 126 -8.23 -4.29 -9.20
C ARG A 126 -9.66 -4.68 -8.82
N PHE A 127 -10.07 -5.90 -9.13
CA PHE A 127 -11.43 -6.46 -8.94
C PHE A 127 -12.56 -5.82 -9.76
N ALA A 128 -12.36 -4.68 -10.39
CA ALA A 128 -13.40 -3.90 -11.05
C ALA A 128 -13.31 -3.93 -12.59
N TYR A 129 -13.05 -2.82 -13.22
CA TYR A 129 -13.15 -2.62 -14.67
C TYR A 129 -11.80 -2.29 -15.30
N TYR A 130 -11.73 -2.34 -16.61
CA TYR A 130 -10.71 -1.66 -17.38
C TYR A 130 -11.09 -0.18 -17.52
N VAL A 131 -10.10 0.69 -17.40
CA VAL A 131 -10.25 2.13 -17.59
C VAL A 131 -9.16 2.65 -18.50
N THR A 132 -9.55 3.56 -19.41
CA THR A 132 -8.64 4.25 -20.33
C THR A 132 -8.54 5.72 -19.91
N CYS A 133 -7.33 6.21 -19.69
CA CYS A 133 -7.10 7.62 -19.40
C CYS A 133 -7.35 8.48 -20.64
N LYS A 134 -8.16 9.52 -20.51
CA LYS A 134 -8.48 10.49 -21.55
C LYS A 134 -7.65 11.75 -21.45
N GLU A 135 -7.63 12.32 -20.25
CA GLU A 135 -6.93 13.55 -19.95
C GLU A 135 -6.56 13.64 -18.49
N VAL A 136 -5.71 14.60 -18.14
CA VAL A 136 -5.35 14.94 -16.78
C VAL A 136 -5.62 16.41 -16.52
N ILE A 137 -6.23 16.70 -15.38
CA ILE A 137 -6.44 18.07 -14.90
C ILE A 137 -5.37 18.38 -13.88
N LYS A 138 -4.67 19.50 -14.07
CA LYS A 138 -3.61 19.95 -13.20
C LYS A 138 -3.99 21.25 -12.50
N ASN A 139 -3.51 21.40 -11.29
CA ASN A 139 -3.56 22.65 -10.53
C ASN A 139 -2.60 23.69 -11.12
N ALA A 140 -2.72 24.94 -10.67
CA ALA A 140 -1.88 26.04 -11.12
C ALA A 140 -0.37 25.84 -10.79
N ASP A 141 -0.06 25.03 -9.78
CA ASP A 141 1.30 24.66 -9.38
C ASP A 141 1.89 23.46 -10.17
N GLY A 142 1.10 22.91 -11.11
CA GLY A 142 1.48 21.74 -11.93
C GLY A 142 1.21 20.38 -11.27
N SER A 143 0.76 20.35 -10.03
CA SER A 143 0.33 19.11 -9.38
C SER A 143 -0.94 18.56 -10.03
N ILE A 144 -1.14 17.23 -9.95
CA ILE A 144 -2.32 16.57 -10.51
C ILE A 144 -3.51 16.80 -9.55
N ASP A 145 -4.61 17.38 -10.07
CA ASP A 145 -5.89 17.41 -9.37
C ASP A 145 -6.67 16.12 -9.63
N SER A 146 -6.87 15.78 -10.90
CA SER A 146 -7.64 14.61 -11.26
C SER A 146 -7.23 14.02 -12.61
N VAL A 147 -7.46 12.71 -12.76
CA VAL A 147 -7.28 11.94 -14.00
C VAL A 147 -8.66 11.55 -14.50
N ILE A 148 -9.00 11.95 -15.72
CA ILE A 148 -10.28 11.65 -16.34
C ILE A 148 -10.14 10.38 -17.17
N CYS A 149 -11.01 9.40 -16.90
CA CYS A 149 -11.01 8.11 -17.56
C CYS A 149 -12.39 7.75 -18.10
N THR A 150 -12.42 6.84 -19.08
CA THR A 150 -13.60 6.06 -19.42
C THR A 150 -13.42 4.62 -18.97
N TYR A 151 -14.50 3.96 -18.53
CA TYR A 151 -14.47 2.54 -18.23
C TYR A 151 -15.09 1.72 -19.37
N ASP A 152 -14.70 0.46 -19.45
CA ASP A 152 -15.30 -0.54 -20.33
C ASP A 152 -16.32 -1.37 -19.53
N PRO A 153 -17.64 -1.22 -19.76
CA PRO A 153 -18.68 -1.95 -19.03
C PRO A 153 -18.57 -3.48 -19.16
N ASP A 154 -18.07 -3.98 -20.31
CA ASP A 154 -17.94 -5.40 -20.59
C ASP A 154 -16.74 -6.05 -19.89
N SER A 155 -15.91 -5.25 -19.19
CA SER A 155 -14.72 -5.72 -18.49
C SER A 155 -14.93 -5.98 -16.99
N ARG A 156 -16.17 -6.12 -16.52
CA ARG A 156 -16.50 -6.33 -15.11
C ARG A 156 -15.74 -7.51 -14.50
N GLY A 157 -15.12 -7.29 -13.34
CA GLY A 157 -14.25 -8.27 -12.68
C GLY A 157 -12.85 -8.36 -13.29
N GLY A 158 -12.48 -7.45 -14.20
CA GLY A 158 -11.14 -7.37 -14.81
C GLY A 158 -10.90 -8.41 -15.90
N LYS A 159 -11.94 -8.81 -16.61
CA LYS A 159 -11.89 -9.65 -17.82
C LYS A 159 -12.61 -8.94 -18.93
N SER A 160 -12.05 -8.89 -20.12
CA SER A 160 -12.75 -8.34 -21.30
C SER A 160 -13.36 -9.44 -22.14
N ALA A 161 -14.52 -9.15 -22.76
CA ALA A 161 -15.22 -10.08 -23.63
C ALA A 161 -14.42 -10.41 -24.91
N ASP A 162 -13.61 -9.47 -25.39
CA ASP A 162 -12.75 -9.61 -26.57
C ASP A 162 -11.42 -10.34 -26.29
N GLY A 163 -11.17 -10.74 -25.04
CA GLY A 163 -9.97 -11.49 -24.63
C GLY A 163 -8.68 -10.69 -24.66
N ARG A 164 -8.72 -9.35 -24.81
CA ARG A 164 -7.52 -8.51 -24.78
C ARG A 164 -6.85 -8.56 -23.41
N LYS A 165 -5.52 -8.50 -23.40
CA LYS A 165 -4.71 -8.55 -22.18
C LYS A 165 -4.25 -7.13 -21.80
N VAL A 166 -4.77 -6.61 -20.70
CA VAL A 166 -4.31 -5.37 -20.10
C VAL A 166 -3.19 -5.68 -19.11
N LYS A 167 -1.99 -5.13 -19.35
CA LYS A 167 -0.78 -5.46 -18.57
C LYS A 167 -0.76 -4.79 -17.19
N GLY A 168 -1.32 -3.59 -17.07
CA GLY A 168 -1.31 -2.81 -15.83
C GLY A 168 -2.51 -3.13 -14.95
N THR A 169 -2.27 -3.35 -13.65
CA THR A 169 -3.33 -3.39 -12.64
C THR A 169 -2.98 -2.39 -11.55
N ILE A 170 -3.90 -1.48 -11.26
CA ILE A 170 -3.77 -0.51 -10.17
C ILE A 170 -4.84 -0.78 -9.10
N HIS A 171 -4.51 -0.45 -7.86
CA HIS A 171 -5.47 -0.45 -6.76
C HIS A 171 -6.12 0.94 -6.64
N TRP A 172 -7.22 0.98 -5.94
CA TRP A 172 -8.07 2.17 -5.86
C TRP A 172 -8.95 2.11 -4.60
N VAL A 173 -9.49 3.25 -4.20
CA VAL A 173 -10.50 3.35 -3.14
C VAL A 173 -11.61 4.29 -3.61
N SER A 174 -12.87 3.91 -3.39
CA SER A 174 -14.02 4.76 -3.71
C SER A 174 -13.98 6.06 -2.90
N ALA A 175 -14.02 7.20 -3.56
CA ALA A 175 -13.95 8.50 -2.88
C ALA A 175 -15.14 8.72 -1.92
N LYS A 176 -16.31 8.18 -2.27
CA LYS A 176 -17.52 8.29 -1.44
C LYS A 176 -17.45 7.45 -0.16
N HIS A 177 -16.63 6.38 -0.15
CA HIS A 177 -16.59 5.41 0.96
C HIS A 177 -15.23 5.39 1.68
N ALA A 178 -14.26 6.16 1.20
CA ALA A 178 -12.91 6.15 1.75
C ALA A 178 -12.87 6.60 3.21
N VAL A 179 -12.11 5.86 4.01
CA VAL A 179 -11.76 6.25 5.38
C VAL A 179 -10.44 7.01 5.35
N ASN A 180 -10.41 8.20 5.94
CA ASN A 180 -9.18 8.98 6.06
C ASN A 180 -8.28 8.38 7.14
N ALA A 181 -6.99 8.33 6.88
CA ALA A 181 -6.02 7.82 7.84
C ALA A 181 -4.70 8.59 7.77
N ARG A 182 -3.99 8.60 8.90
CA ARG A 182 -2.57 8.93 8.96
C ARG A 182 -1.75 7.67 8.73
N VAL A 183 -0.69 7.78 7.93
CA VAL A 183 0.25 6.68 7.72
C VAL A 183 1.66 7.16 8.05
N ASN A 184 2.32 6.46 8.95
CA ASN A 184 3.75 6.62 9.22
C ASN A 184 4.52 5.69 8.27
N LEU A 185 5.17 6.25 7.26
CA LEU A 185 6.09 5.53 6.39
C LEU A 185 7.43 5.43 7.13
N LEU A 186 7.68 4.26 7.70
CA LEU A 186 8.90 4.00 8.45
C LEU A 186 9.94 3.34 7.55
N ASP A 187 11.18 3.80 7.65
CA ASP A 187 12.32 3.27 6.92
C ASP A 187 13.49 2.99 7.88
N ARG A 188 14.64 2.63 7.36
CA ARG A 188 15.87 2.42 8.12
C ARG A 188 16.30 3.70 8.81
N MET A 189 16.76 3.56 10.05
CA MET A 189 17.18 4.72 10.84
C MET A 189 18.48 5.33 10.33
N PHE A 190 19.37 4.53 9.76
CA PHE A 190 20.68 4.95 9.28
C PHE A 190 20.82 4.72 7.78
N LEU A 191 21.58 5.59 7.13
CA LEU A 191 21.93 5.50 5.72
C LEU A 191 23.07 4.51 5.48
N THR A 192 23.89 4.23 6.50
CA THR A 192 25.02 3.29 6.45
C THR A 192 24.66 1.96 7.11
N ALA A 193 25.32 0.88 6.65
CA ALA A 193 25.09 -0.46 7.20
C ALA A 193 25.68 -0.64 8.62
N ASN A 194 26.75 0.08 8.95
CA ASN A 194 27.42 0.01 10.25
C ASN A 194 27.71 1.42 10.79
N PRO A 195 26.69 2.11 11.35
CA PRO A 195 26.87 3.45 11.91
C PRO A 195 27.82 3.48 13.13
N ALA A 196 27.98 2.35 13.83
CA ALA A 196 28.88 2.26 14.98
C ALA A 196 30.37 2.25 14.61
N ALA A 197 30.71 2.11 13.32
CA ALA A 197 32.08 2.22 12.84
C ALA A 197 32.52 3.68 12.60
N GLU A 198 31.59 4.62 12.65
CA GLU A 198 31.86 6.05 12.45
C GLU A 198 32.17 6.73 13.78
N ASP A 199 33.11 7.67 13.80
CA ASP A 199 33.43 8.47 15.00
C ASP A 199 32.24 9.30 15.47
N ASP A 200 31.43 9.79 14.52
CA ASP A 200 30.14 10.44 14.77
C ASP A 200 29.06 9.80 13.89
N PHE A 201 28.07 9.16 14.50
CA PHE A 201 26.96 8.51 13.80
C PHE A 201 25.84 9.47 13.41
N ILE A 202 25.80 10.69 13.96
CA ILE A 202 24.71 11.65 13.70
C ILE A 202 24.54 11.97 12.21
N PRO A 203 25.61 12.22 11.44
CA PRO A 203 25.48 12.47 9.99
C PRO A 203 24.93 11.27 9.19
N THR A 204 25.00 10.07 9.75
CA THR A 204 24.49 8.85 9.09
C THR A 204 23.00 8.61 9.34
N LEU A 205 22.34 9.43 10.17
CA LEU A 205 20.90 9.34 10.40
C LEU A 205 20.12 9.61 9.11
N ASN A 206 19.16 8.74 8.81
CA ASN A 206 18.25 8.92 7.69
C ASN A 206 17.17 9.95 8.04
N PRO A 207 17.14 11.16 7.44
CA PRO A 207 16.14 12.17 7.71
C PRO A 207 14.74 11.70 7.33
N GLU A 208 14.61 10.80 6.34
CA GLU A 208 13.34 10.22 5.88
C GLU A 208 12.98 8.91 6.60
N SER A 209 13.71 8.55 7.67
CA SER A 209 13.41 7.33 8.46
C SER A 209 11.98 7.29 9.01
N ARG A 210 11.28 8.41 9.02
CA ARG A 210 9.84 8.54 9.29
C ARG A 210 9.25 9.68 8.47
N VAL A 211 8.40 9.35 7.51
CA VAL A 211 7.57 10.30 6.77
C VAL A 211 6.13 10.12 7.21
N ILE A 212 5.44 11.22 7.55
CA ILE A 212 4.04 11.20 7.98
C ILE A 212 3.18 11.63 6.80
N VAL A 213 2.18 10.83 6.48
CA VAL A 213 1.15 11.13 5.49
C VAL A 213 -0.20 11.21 6.20
N ASP A 214 -0.82 12.38 6.19
CA ASP A 214 -2.06 12.65 6.96
C ASP A 214 -3.36 12.43 6.17
N ASN A 215 -3.29 12.19 4.87
CA ASN A 215 -4.46 12.15 3.98
C ASN A 215 -4.61 10.83 3.21
N ALA A 216 -4.01 9.75 3.68
CA ALA A 216 -4.21 8.44 3.08
C ALA A 216 -5.69 8.03 3.08
N LYS A 217 -6.09 7.25 2.06
CA LYS A 217 -7.46 6.79 1.85
C LYS A 217 -7.49 5.27 1.95
N LEU A 218 -8.28 4.74 2.86
CA LEU A 218 -8.42 3.32 3.09
C LEU A 218 -9.79 2.83 2.63
N GLU A 219 -9.89 1.58 2.16
CA GLU A 219 -11.20 0.94 1.98
C GLU A 219 -11.90 0.73 3.35
N PRO A 220 -13.24 0.79 3.43
CA PRO A 220 -13.99 0.71 4.70
C PRO A 220 -13.78 -0.59 5.49
N ALA A 221 -13.36 -1.66 4.80
CA ALA A 221 -13.12 -2.97 5.43
C ALA A 221 -11.82 -3.04 6.26
N VAL A 222 -11.08 -1.95 6.38
CA VAL A 222 -9.90 -1.87 7.26
C VAL A 222 -10.35 -1.67 8.70
N ASP A 223 -10.00 -2.61 9.58
CA ASP A 223 -10.19 -2.44 11.02
C ASP A 223 -9.11 -1.51 11.59
N VAL A 224 -9.54 -0.40 12.13
CA VAL A 224 -8.67 0.64 12.70
C VAL A 224 -8.43 0.44 14.20
N THR A 225 -9.11 -0.53 14.84
CA THR A 225 -9.05 -0.78 16.28
C THR A 225 -7.87 -1.65 16.70
N GLY A 226 -7.12 -2.21 15.75
CA GLY A 226 -5.94 -3.03 16.02
C GLY A 226 -6.21 -4.50 16.31
N ASN A 227 -7.45 -5.00 16.06
CA ASN A 227 -7.75 -6.42 16.19
C ASN A 227 -7.11 -7.28 15.10
N VAL A 228 -6.71 -6.68 13.98
CA VAL A 228 -6.01 -7.36 12.88
C VAL A 228 -4.51 -7.23 13.08
N LEU A 229 -3.81 -8.36 13.10
CA LEU A 229 -2.37 -8.45 13.35
C LEU A 229 -1.53 -7.67 12.33
N ALA A 230 -1.88 -7.76 11.05
CA ALA A 230 -1.20 -7.05 9.97
C ALA A 230 -2.06 -6.94 8.72
N TYR A 231 -1.85 -5.88 7.97
CA TYR A 231 -2.38 -5.69 6.63
C TYR A 231 -1.27 -5.74 5.59
N GLN A 232 -1.56 -6.33 4.45
CA GLN A 232 -0.87 -5.97 3.23
C GLN A 232 -1.74 -4.96 2.48
N PHE A 233 -1.32 -3.69 2.46
CA PHE A 233 -1.90 -2.75 1.51
C PHE A 233 -1.36 -3.10 0.13
N GLU A 234 -2.27 -3.55 -0.74
CA GLU A 234 -1.92 -4.16 -2.03
C GLU A 234 -0.98 -3.25 -2.84
N ARG A 235 0.15 -3.80 -3.30
CA ARG A 235 1.23 -3.12 -4.03
C ARG A 235 2.09 -2.13 -3.20
N LEU A 236 1.73 -1.84 -1.95
CA LEU A 236 2.40 -0.82 -1.12
C LEU A 236 3.30 -1.42 -0.04
N GLY A 237 2.95 -2.58 0.50
CA GLY A 237 3.73 -3.24 1.56
C GLY A 237 2.88 -3.67 2.75
N TYR A 238 3.53 -3.91 3.89
CA TYR A 238 2.86 -4.36 5.11
C TYR A 238 2.70 -3.22 6.10
N PHE A 239 1.54 -3.21 6.75
CA PHE A 239 1.14 -2.17 7.69
C PHE A 239 0.47 -2.76 8.91
N ILE A 240 0.56 -2.06 10.02
CA ILE A 240 -0.14 -2.37 11.27
C ILE A 240 -0.84 -1.10 11.78
N SER A 241 -1.99 -1.27 12.42
CA SER A 241 -2.62 -0.17 13.17
C SER A 241 -1.71 0.24 14.33
N ASP A 242 -1.44 1.55 14.49
CA ASP A 242 -0.65 2.06 15.59
C ASP A 242 -1.43 1.98 16.91
N THR A 243 -0.73 1.87 18.04
CA THR A 243 -1.34 1.88 19.38
C THR A 243 -2.11 3.15 19.70
N ASP A 244 -1.78 4.25 19.02
CA ASP A 244 -2.47 5.54 19.17
C ASP A 244 -3.64 5.71 18.17
N SER A 245 -3.94 4.67 17.37
CA SER A 245 -5.04 4.69 16.40
C SER A 245 -6.39 4.68 17.10
N SER A 246 -7.35 5.42 16.55
CA SER A 246 -8.75 5.42 16.97
C SER A 246 -9.69 5.45 15.77
N ASN A 247 -10.98 5.25 15.98
CA ASN A 247 -11.99 5.38 14.92
C ASN A 247 -12.06 6.80 14.35
N GLU A 248 -11.77 7.81 15.17
CA GLU A 248 -11.78 9.22 14.76
C GLU A 248 -10.50 9.61 14.03
N GLN A 249 -9.38 9.01 14.42
CA GLN A 249 -8.07 9.24 13.84
C GLN A 249 -7.34 7.91 13.61
N PRO A 250 -7.63 7.19 12.52
CA PRO A 250 -6.91 5.99 12.15
C PRO A 250 -5.43 6.28 11.86
N ILE A 251 -4.54 5.52 12.49
CA ILE A 251 -3.09 5.67 12.32
C ILE A 251 -2.48 4.30 12.00
N PHE A 252 -1.71 4.24 10.92
CA PHE A 252 -1.02 3.02 10.50
C PHE A 252 0.49 3.24 10.42
N ASN A 253 1.24 2.23 10.82
CA ASN A 253 2.68 2.17 10.66
C ASN A 253 3.04 1.24 9.51
N ARG A 254 3.90 1.70 8.58
CA ARG A 254 4.50 0.80 7.60
C ARG A 254 5.49 -0.12 8.32
N THR A 255 5.21 -1.40 8.29
CA THR A 255 6.08 -2.44 8.84
C THR A 255 7.32 -2.61 7.95
N MET A 256 7.09 -2.76 6.64
CA MET A 256 8.13 -2.85 5.62
C MET A 256 7.57 -2.56 4.22
#